data_7b5ce57513d04a3e79b13fa61db163fb
#
_entry.id   7b5ce57513d04a3e79b13fa61db163fb
#
_cell.length_a   1.000
_cell.length_b   1.000
_cell.length_c   1.000
_cell.angle_alpha   90.00
_cell.angle_beta   90.00
_cell.angle_gamma   90.00
#
_symmetry.space_group_name_H-M   'P 1'
#
loop_
_entity.id
_entity.type
_entity.pdbx_description
1 polymer ?
#
loop_
_entity_poly.entity_id
_entity_poly.type
_entity_poly.pdbx_seq_one_letter_code
_entity_poly.pdbx_strand_id
1 'polypeptide(L)'
;FALADCLLNKQPLDVIDIIKRSGLRGRGGGGFPTGLKWEFAHKQKSDIKYVVCNADEGDPGAFMDRSIMEGDPHSIVEAMCVCGYSISSSKGLVYIRAEYPLAINRLRIAINQARQYGLLGDHILGTEFSFDIEIRYGAGAFVCGEETALIHSMEGKRGEPTLKPPFPAESGYLGKPTNVNNVETLANIPIILTKGAEWFASIGTERSKGTKVFALAGKINNVGLIEVPMGTTLREVIYEIG
;
A
#
# COMPACT_ATOMS: atom_id res chain seq x y z
N PHE A 1 -11.07 3.42 -12.36
CA PHE A 1 -12.39 3.97 -11.99
C PHE A 1 -12.34 4.76 -10.67
N ALA A 2 -11.69 4.23 -9.63
CA ALA A 2 -11.61 4.89 -8.33
C ALA A 2 -10.83 6.22 -8.41
N LEU A 3 -9.70 6.25 -9.11
CA LEU A 3 -8.91 7.46 -9.29
C LEU A 3 -9.70 8.57 -9.98
N ALA A 4 -10.38 8.27 -11.09
CA ALA A 4 -11.16 9.25 -11.81
C ALA A 4 -12.30 9.84 -10.95
N ASP A 5 -13.01 8.99 -10.20
CA ASP A 5 -14.06 9.43 -9.30
C ASP A 5 -13.50 10.31 -8.15
N CYS A 6 -12.32 9.96 -7.63
CA CYS A 6 -11.66 10.79 -6.62
C CYS A 6 -11.27 12.17 -7.16
N LEU A 7 -10.61 12.22 -8.33
CA LEU A 7 -10.11 13.47 -8.89
C LEU A 7 -11.23 14.42 -9.38
N LEU A 8 -12.32 13.86 -9.90
CA LEU A 8 -13.39 14.65 -10.52
C LEU A 8 -14.53 14.99 -9.54
N ASN A 9 -14.76 14.17 -8.53
CA ASN A 9 -15.97 14.26 -7.70
C ASN A 9 -15.72 14.37 -6.20
N LYS A 10 -14.49 14.26 -5.71
CA LYS A 10 -14.19 14.27 -4.27
C LYS A 10 -13.05 15.20 -3.92
N GLN A 11 -13.09 15.74 -2.71
CA GLN A 11 -11.94 16.45 -2.15
C GLN A 11 -11.00 15.46 -1.44
N PRO A 12 -9.70 15.78 -1.28
CA PRO A 12 -8.74 14.92 -0.58
C PRO A 12 -9.22 14.41 0.78
N LEU A 13 -9.86 15.27 1.57
CA LEU A 13 -10.39 14.91 2.89
C LEU A 13 -11.57 13.95 2.82
N ASP A 14 -12.40 14.02 1.77
CA ASP A 14 -13.52 13.08 1.56
C ASP A 14 -12.99 11.67 1.34
N VAL A 15 -11.91 11.54 0.54
CA VAL A 15 -11.25 10.25 0.29
C VAL A 15 -10.67 9.69 1.59
N ILE A 16 -9.98 10.52 2.38
CA ILE A 16 -9.44 10.11 3.68
C ILE A 16 -10.57 9.65 4.61
N ASP A 17 -11.70 10.35 4.64
CA ASP A 17 -12.85 9.98 5.47
C ASP A 17 -13.45 8.62 5.04
N ILE A 18 -13.59 8.37 3.74
CA ILE A 18 -14.04 7.07 3.22
C ILE A 18 -13.11 5.95 3.73
N ILE A 19 -11.79 6.13 3.63
CA ILE A 19 -10.83 5.14 4.11
C ILE A 19 -10.89 4.98 5.64
N LYS A 20 -11.13 6.05 6.40
CA LYS A 20 -11.34 5.98 7.86
C LYS A 20 -12.60 5.18 8.20
N ARG A 21 -13.73 5.49 7.56
CA ARG A 21 -15.01 4.80 7.78
C ARG A 21 -14.98 3.33 7.38
N SER A 22 -14.20 2.97 6.37
CA SER A 22 -14.00 1.55 5.99
C SER A 22 -13.38 0.72 7.11
N GLY A 23 -12.68 1.36 8.05
CA GLY A 23 -11.96 0.68 9.12
C GLY A 23 -10.75 -0.14 8.62
N LEU A 24 -10.26 0.13 7.40
CA LEU A 24 -9.07 -0.53 6.87
C LEU A 24 -7.87 -0.27 7.78
N ARG A 25 -7.23 -1.33 8.21
CA ARG A 25 -5.97 -1.32 8.96
C ARG A 25 -4.85 -1.90 8.09
N GLY A 26 -3.61 -1.46 8.34
CA GLY A 26 -2.43 -1.96 7.64
C GLY A 26 -2.33 -3.49 7.62
N ARG A 27 -2.04 -4.07 6.46
CA ARG A 27 -1.93 -5.51 6.22
C ARG A 27 -0.48 -6.03 6.30
N GLY A 28 0.48 -5.13 6.49
CA GLY A 28 1.90 -5.48 6.64
C GLY A 28 2.34 -5.88 8.05
N GLY A 29 1.40 -6.17 8.97
CA GLY A 29 1.69 -6.67 10.33
C GLY A 29 1.41 -5.68 11.46
N GLY A 30 1.70 -4.37 11.29
CA GLY A 30 1.50 -3.36 12.35
C GLY A 30 0.04 -3.00 12.62
N GLY A 31 -0.85 -3.21 11.67
CA GLY A 31 -2.30 -3.02 11.85
C GLY A 31 -2.74 -1.59 12.19
N PHE A 32 -1.94 -0.58 11.87
CA PHE A 32 -2.31 0.82 12.13
C PHE A 32 -3.47 1.25 11.20
N PRO A 33 -4.44 2.08 11.68
CA PRO A 33 -5.55 2.55 10.85
C PRO A 33 -5.05 3.36 9.64
N THR A 34 -5.36 2.87 8.43
CA THR A 34 -4.81 3.42 7.18
C THR A 34 -5.25 4.86 6.95
N GLY A 35 -6.54 5.16 7.10
CA GLY A 35 -7.07 6.51 6.90
C GLY A 35 -6.53 7.52 7.90
N LEU A 36 -6.23 7.10 9.14
CA LEU A 36 -5.60 7.96 10.14
C LEU A 36 -4.13 8.27 9.77
N LYS A 37 -3.40 7.30 9.25
CA LYS A 37 -2.04 7.50 8.73
C LYS A 37 -2.03 8.52 7.57
N TRP A 38 -2.99 8.44 6.66
CA TRP A 38 -3.15 9.40 5.57
C TRP A 38 -3.49 10.79 6.08
N GLU A 39 -4.39 10.90 7.07
CA GLU A 39 -4.74 12.17 7.69
C GLU A 39 -3.52 12.85 8.33
N PHE A 40 -2.67 12.11 9.01
CA PHE A 40 -1.44 12.66 9.59
C PHE A 40 -0.51 13.23 8.52
N ALA A 41 -0.29 12.50 7.43
CA ALA A 41 0.52 12.97 6.31
C ALA A 41 -0.13 14.17 5.58
N HIS A 42 -1.46 14.17 5.44
CA HIS A 42 -2.20 15.28 4.84
C HIS A 42 -1.99 16.59 5.61
N LYS A 43 -2.05 16.53 6.95
CA LYS A 43 -1.91 17.70 7.85
C LYS A 43 -0.51 18.31 7.85
N GLN A 44 0.52 17.59 7.39
CA GLN A 44 1.87 18.13 7.34
C GLN A 44 1.98 19.22 6.27
N LYS A 45 2.61 20.33 6.62
CA LYS A 45 2.93 21.41 5.68
C LYS A 45 4.33 21.15 5.10
N SER A 46 4.41 20.82 3.83
CA SER A 46 5.66 20.59 3.13
C SER A 46 5.48 20.85 1.63
N ASP A 47 6.52 21.31 0.99
CA ASP A 47 6.63 21.49 -0.46
C ASP A 47 6.61 20.14 -1.21
N ILE A 48 7.17 19.10 -0.60
CA ILE A 48 7.22 17.75 -1.15
C ILE A 48 6.75 16.77 -0.08
N LYS A 49 5.91 15.82 -0.49
CA LYS A 49 5.52 14.64 0.30
C LYS A 49 5.73 13.40 -0.54
N TYR A 50 5.89 12.25 0.11
CA TYR A 50 6.09 10.97 -0.57
C TYR A 50 5.02 9.95 -0.20
N VAL A 51 4.57 9.20 -1.22
CA VAL A 51 3.83 7.95 -1.04
C VAL A 51 4.80 6.80 -1.28
N VAL A 52 4.91 5.89 -0.32
CA VAL A 52 5.77 4.72 -0.44
C VAL A 52 4.93 3.45 -0.36
N CYS A 53 5.02 2.63 -1.40
CA CYS A 53 4.54 1.26 -1.39
C CYS A 53 5.65 0.37 -0.83
N ASN A 54 5.43 -0.22 0.34
CA ASN A 54 6.31 -1.22 0.92
C ASN A 54 5.99 -2.58 0.29
N ALA A 55 6.83 -2.99 -0.64
CA ALA A 55 6.80 -4.28 -1.31
C ALA A 55 8.02 -5.16 -0.92
N ASP A 56 8.58 -4.92 0.26
CA ASP A 56 9.63 -5.74 0.86
C ASP A 56 9.03 -6.90 1.66
N GLU A 57 8.57 -7.92 0.95
CA GLU A 57 8.00 -9.14 1.52
C GLU A 57 9.11 -10.14 1.83
N GLY A 58 9.81 -9.90 2.94
CA GLY A 58 11.01 -10.66 3.31
C GLY A 58 10.76 -11.93 4.13
N ASP A 59 9.52 -12.20 4.55
CA ASP A 59 9.17 -13.36 5.36
C ASP A 59 9.25 -14.66 4.54
N PRO A 60 10.01 -15.68 4.97
CA PRO A 60 10.10 -16.95 4.26
C PRO A 60 8.72 -17.63 4.10
N GLY A 61 8.37 -17.97 2.86
CA GLY A 61 7.07 -18.57 2.51
C GLY A 61 5.94 -17.55 2.28
N ALA A 62 6.13 -16.27 2.55
CA ALA A 62 5.18 -15.23 2.20
C ALA A 62 5.29 -14.85 0.71
N PHE A 63 4.15 -14.79 0.01
CA PHE A 63 4.08 -14.39 -1.39
C PHE A 63 2.74 -13.70 -1.75
N MET A 64 2.04 -13.15 -0.75
CA MET A 64 0.77 -12.43 -0.94
C MET A 64 0.98 -11.16 -1.76
N ASP A 65 1.90 -10.31 -1.33
CA ASP A 65 2.21 -9.03 -1.97
C ASP A 65 2.79 -9.23 -3.37
N ARG A 66 3.68 -10.21 -3.51
CA ARG A 66 4.20 -10.66 -4.80
C ARG A 66 3.08 -11.01 -5.76
N SER A 67 2.12 -11.83 -5.33
CA SER A 67 1.01 -12.29 -6.17
C SER A 67 0.10 -11.16 -6.64
N ILE A 68 -0.14 -10.15 -5.80
CA ILE A 68 -0.89 -8.96 -6.18
C ILE A 68 -0.14 -8.18 -7.28
N MET A 69 1.15 -7.93 -7.09
CA MET A 69 1.97 -7.20 -8.07
C MET A 69 2.15 -7.96 -9.39
N GLU A 70 2.11 -9.29 -9.35
CA GLU A 70 2.15 -10.13 -10.55
C GLU A 70 0.78 -10.26 -11.23
N GLY A 71 -0.31 -10.28 -10.48
CA GLY A 71 -1.66 -10.49 -10.98
C GLY A 71 -2.39 -9.22 -11.37
N ASP A 72 -2.33 -8.19 -10.52
CA ASP A 72 -3.02 -6.90 -10.71
C ASP A 72 -2.15 -5.71 -10.26
N PRO A 73 -1.04 -5.41 -10.97
CA PRO A 73 -0.18 -4.29 -10.65
C PRO A 73 -0.87 -2.93 -10.83
N HIS A 74 -1.92 -2.84 -11.65
CA HIS A 74 -2.63 -1.58 -11.88
C HIS A 74 -3.41 -1.12 -10.65
N SER A 75 -3.94 -2.04 -9.85
CA SER A 75 -4.61 -1.68 -8.59
C SER A 75 -3.66 -0.96 -7.63
N ILE A 76 -2.38 -1.35 -7.60
CA ILE A 76 -1.36 -0.69 -6.78
C ILE A 76 -1.03 0.70 -7.33
N VAL A 77 -0.88 0.84 -8.64
CA VAL A 77 -0.66 2.14 -9.29
C VAL A 77 -1.83 3.09 -8.99
N GLU A 78 -3.07 2.64 -9.16
CA GLU A 78 -4.28 3.42 -8.87
C GLU A 78 -4.35 3.82 -7.38
N ALA A 79 -4.10 2.88 -6.47
CA ALA A 79 -4.11 3.15 -5.03
C ALA A 79 -3.05 4.17 -4.61
N MET A 80 -1.85 4.09 -5.19
CA MET A 80 -0.78 5.07 -4.92
C MET A 80 -1.15 6.46 -5.42
N CYS A 81 -1.76 6.58 -6.61
CA CYS A 81 -2.28 7.86 -7.13
C CYS A 81 -3.35 8.45 -6.20
N VAL A 82 -4.31 7.64 -5.77
CA VAL A 82 -5.36 8.07 -4.83
C VAL A 82 -4.76 8.52 -3.50
N CYS A 83 -3.79 7.78 -2.97
CA CYS A 83 -3.07 8.18 -1.76
C CYS A 83 -2.33 9.50 -1.98
N GLY A 84 -1.62 9.66 -3.11
CA GLY A 84 -0.93 10.89 -3.49
C GLY A 84 -1.87 12.09 -3.53
N TYR A 85 -3.02 11.94 -4.19
CA TYR A 85 -4.07 12.96 -4.22
C TYR A 85 -4.52 13.34 -2.80
N SER A 86 -4.83 12.33 -1.99
CA SER A 86 -5.38 12.51 -0.65
C SER A 86 -4.43 13.25 0.31
N ILE A 87 -3.11 13.04 0.19
CA ILE A 87 -2.12 13.68 1.07
C ILE A 87 -1.42 14.87 0.43
N SER A 88 -1.80 15.26 -0.80
CA SER A 88 -1.15 16.30 -1.61
C SER A 88 0.33 15.98 -1.88
N SER A 89 0.59 14.78 -2.38
CA SER A 89 1.90 14.31 -2.82
C SER A 89 1.95 14.18 -4.33
N SER A 90 3.07 14.54 -4.95
CA SER A 90 3.34 14.33 -6.37
C SER A 90 4.34 13.19 -6.64
N LYS A 91 4.83 12.51 -5.61
CA LYS A 91 5.91 11.52 -5.72
C LYS A 91 5.53 10.20 -5.05
N GLY A 92 5.56 9.14 -5.86
CA GLY A 92 5.38 7.76 -5.44
C GLY A 92 6.65 6.93 -5.59
N LEU A 93 6.93 6.09 -4.61
CA LEU A 93 8.07 5.16 -4.65
C LEU A 93 7.56 3.76 -4.32
N VAL A 94 7.89 2.77 -5.16
CA VAL A 94 7.67 1.36 -4.84
C VAL A 94 9.00 0.76 -4.42
N TYR A 95 9.12 0.38 -3.15
CA TYR A 95 10.29 -0.32 -2.64
C TYR A 95 10.04 -1.82 -2.71
N ILE A 96 10.70 -2.51 -3.63
CA ILE A 96 10.47 -3.91 -3.95
C ILE A 96 11.78 -4.70 -3.90
N ARG A 97 11.70 -5.95 -3.46
CA ARG A 97 12.84 -6.88 -3.46
C ARG A 97 13.32 -7.17 -4.89
N ALA A 98 14.64 -7.13 -5.09
CA ALA A 98 15.26 -7.47 -6.38
C ALA A 98 14.98 -8.94 -6.80
N GLU A 99 14.68 -9.80 -5.84
CA GLU A 99 14.37 -11.23 -6.04
C GLU A 99 12.99 -11.48 -6.66
N TYR A 100 12.19 -10.43 -6.90
CA TYR A 100 10.87 -10.55 -7.54
C TYR A 100 10.86 -10.01 -8.98
N PRO A 101 11.65 -10.61 -9.92
CA PRO A 101 11.83 -10.04 -11.26
C PRO A 101 10.54 -9.98 -12.07
N LEU A 102 9.61 -10.94 -11.90
CA LEU A 102 8.33 -10.92 -12.59
C LEU A 102 7.43 -9.79 -12.09
N ALA A 103 7.31 -9.61 -10.77
CA ALA A 103 6.55 -8.52 -10.18
C ALA A 103 7.10 -7.16 -10.61
N ILE A 104 8.42 -6.99 -10.59
CA ILE A 104 9.11 -5.78 -11.06
C ILE A 104 8.77 -5.48 -12.52
N ASN A 105 8.85 -6.49 -13.39
CA ASN A 105 8.55 -6.32 -14.80
C ASN A 105 7.08 -5.95 -15.04
N ARG A 106 6.15 -6.60 -14.37
CA ARG A 106 4.72 -6.30 -14.47
C ARG A 106 4.37 -4.91 -13.92
N LEU A 107 4.94 -4.52 -12.79
CA LEU A 107 4.81 -3.16 -12.25
C LEU A 107 5.35 -2.11 -13.22
N ARG A 108 6.53 -2.34 -13.83
CA ARG A 108 7.11 -1.43 -14.82
C ARG A 108 6.20 -1.28 -16.04
N ILE A 109 5.60 -2.37 -16.52
CA ILE A 109 4.62 -2.33 -17.61
C ILE A 109 3.40 -1.50 -17.21
N ALA A 110 2.82 -1.75 -16.03
CA ALA A 110 1.65 -1.04 -15.53
C ALA A 110 1.91 0.48 -15.36
N ILE A 111 3.05 0.85 -14.79
CA ILE A 111 3.47 2.26 -14.64
C ILE A 111 3.61 2.92 -16.02
N ASN A 112 4.26 2.26 -16.98
CA ASN A 112 4.42 2.81 -18.33
C ASN A 112 3.08 2.95 -19.07
N GLN A 113 2.20 1.98 -18.93
CA GLN A 113 0.83 2.07 -19.48
C GLN A 113 0.04 3.21 -18.83
N ALA A 114 0.11 3.35 -17.50
CA ALA A 114 -0.54 4.45 -16.81
C ALA A 114 -0.04 5.83 -17.30
N ARG A 115 1.26 5.98 -17.55
CA ARG A 115 1.83 7.20 -18.15
C ARG A 115 1.31 7.43 -19.57
N GLN A 116 1.26 6.40 -20.40
CA GLN A 116 0.75 6.50 -21.78
C GLN A 116 -0.72 6.91 -21.83
N TYR A 117 -1.53 6.50 -20.86
CA TYR A 117 -2.94 6.86 -20.76
C TYR A 117 -3.21 8.14 -19.98
N GLY A 118 -2.18 8.90 -19.58
CA GLY A 118 -2.32 10.13 -18.79
C GLY A 118 -2.88 9.92 -17.39
N LEU A 119 -2.66 8.73 -16.83
CA LEU A 119 -3.03 8.36 -15.45
C LEU A 119 -1.85 8.49 -14.47
N LEU A 120 -0.66 8.77 -14.98
CA LEU A 120 0.55 9.15 -14.26
C LEU A 120 1.26 10.28 -15.03
N GLY A 121 2.01 11.10 -14.32
CA GLY A 121 2.72 12.26 -14.85
C GLY A 121 2.02 13.56 -14.47
N ASP A 122 2.06 14.53 -15.38
CA ASP A 122 1.51 15.86 -15.17
C ASP A 122 0.03 15.93 -15.57
N HIS A 123 -0.75 16.73 -14.83
CA HIS A 123 -2.15 17.05 -15.14
C HIS A 123 -3.05 15.83 -15.38
N ILE A 124 -2.99 14.85 -14.48
CA ILE A 124 -3.74 13.59 -14.59
C ILE A 124 -5.22 13.86 -14.85
N LEU A 125 -5.77 13.24 -15.90
CA LEU A 125 -7.16 13.43 -16.37
C LEU A 125 -7.55 14.90 -16.61
N GLY A 126 -6.58 15.75 -16.94
CA GLY A 126 -6.78 17.18 -17.18
C GLY A 126 -6.99 18.02 -15.92
N THR A 127 -6.74 17.47 -14.74
CA THR A 127 -6.80 18.17 -13.46
C THR A 127 -5.46 18.86 -13.12
N GLU A 128 -5.41 19.62 -12.04
CA GLU A 128 -4.14 20.19 -11.55
C GLU A 128 -3.27 19.15 -10.81
N PHE A 129 -3.77 17.96 -10.59
CA PHE A 129 -3.04 16.91 -9.89
C PHE A 129 -2.01 16.26 -10.79
N SER A 130 -0.78 16.22 -10.29
CA SER A 130 0.37 15.55 -10.93
C SER A 130 0.96 14.55 -9.97
N PHE A 131 1.25 13.35 -10.45
CA PHE A 131 1.83 12.29 -9.64
C PHE A 131 2.56 11.28 -10.51
N ASP A 132 3.76 10.89 -10.11
CA ASP A 132 4.50 9.85 -10.82
C ASP A 132 5.14 8.85 -9.85
N ILE A 133 5.41 7.65 -10.35
CA ILE A 133 5.87 6.50 -9.56
C ILE A 133 7.23 6.03 -10.08
N GLU A 134 8.19 5.86 -9.15
CA GLU A 134 9.49 5.23 -9.39
C GLU A 134 9.62 3.92 -8.62
N ILE A 135 10.34 2.95 -9.21
CA ILE A 135 10.67 1.68 -8.55
C ILE A 135 12.05 1.81 -7.91
N ARG A 136 12.15 1.44 -6.63
CA ARG A 136 13.39 1.34 -5.85
C ARG A 136 13.62 -0.11 -5.45
N TYR A 137 14.84 -0.58 -5.54
CA TYR A 137 15.18 -1.98 -5.28
C TYR A 137 15.74 -2.16 -3.89
N GLY A 138 15.16 -3.10 -3.15
CA GLY A 138 15.68 -3.55 -1.86
C GLY A 138 16.77 -4.59 -2.04
N ALA A 139 17.73 -4.60 -1.12
CA ALA A 139 18.85 -5.54 -1.11
C ALA A 139 18.51 -6.90 -0.45
N GLY A 140 17.25 -7.21 -0.17
CA GLY A 140 16.78 -8.49 0.36
C GLY A 140 16.95 -8.68 1.87
N ALA A 141 17.24 -7.64 2.63
CA ALA A 141 17.31 -7.73 4.10
C ALA A 141 15.90 -7.64 4.69
N PHE A 142 15.50 -8.64 5.49
CA PHE A 142 14.20 -8.70 6.16
C PHE A 142 13.86 -7.44 6.97
N VAL A 143 14.86 -6.86 7.64
CA VAL A 143 14.69 -5.65 8.45
C VAL A 143 14.20 -4.44 7.63
N CYS A 144 14.43 -4.40 6.32
CA CYS A 144 13.97 -3.34 5.43
C CYS A 144 12.45 -3.35 5.21
N GLY A 145 11.73 -4.35 5.69
CA GLY A 145 10.26 -4.34 5.80
C GLY A 145 9.74 -3.38 6.88
N GLU A 146 10.55 -3.04 7.88
CA GLU A 146 10.20 -1.97 8.84
C GLU A 146 10.32 -0.59 8.18
N GLU A 147 9.34 0.30 8.39
CA GLU A 147 9.19 1.53 7.59
C GLU A 147 10.37 2.51 7.70
N THR A 148 11.04 2.60 8.84
CA THR A 148 12.22 3.49 9.01
C THR A 148 13.47 2.89 8.40
N ALA A 149 13.67 1.58 8.55
CA ALA A 149 14.76 0.85 7.90
C ALA A 149 14.62 0.87 6.36
N LEU A 150 13.40 0.72 5.86
CA LEU A 150 13.08 0.88 4.44
C LEU A 150 13.47 2.26 3.92
N ILE A 151 13.11 3.32 4.64
CA ILE A 151 13.45 4.71 4.28
C ILE A 151 14.97 4.89 4.24
N HIS A 152 15.70 4.42 5.24
CA HIS A 152 17.17 4.48 5.24
C HIS A 152 17.77 3.75 4.05
N SER A 153 17.25 2.55 3.73
CA SER A 153 17.71 1.79 2.56
C SER A 153 17.46 2.55 1.25
N MET A 154 16.30 3.19 1.09
CA MET A 154 16.02 4.04 -0.09
C MET A 154 16.95 5.25 -0.18
N GLU A 155 17.44 5.75 0.94
CA GLU A 155 18.42 6.84 1.01
C GLU A 155 19.88 6.39 0.76
N GLY A 156 20.09 5.09 0.49
CA GLY A 156 21.42 4.52 0.31
C GLY A 156 22.19 4.33 1.63
N LYS A 157 21.52 4.43 2.75
CA LYS A 157 22.07 4.17 4.10
C LYS A 157 21.85 2.70 4.48
N ARG A 158 22.50 2.27 5.55
CA ARG A 158 22.21 0.97 6.15
C ARG A 158 20.76 0.91 6.64
N GLY A 159 20.04 -0.16 6.30
CA GLY A 159 18.64 -0.38 6.68
C GLY A 159 18.51 -0.72 8.17
N GLU A 160 18.66 0.27 9.01
CA GLU A 160 18.51 0.16 10.46
C GLU A 160 17.25 0.90 10.93
N PRO A 161 16.40 0.27 11.75
CA PRO A 161 15.25 0.94 12.34
C PRO A 161 15.66 2.10 13.24
N THR A 162 14.86 3.16 13.27
CA THR A 162 15.02 4.27 14.20
C THR A 162 13.85 4.38 15.15
N LEU A 163 14.12 4.95 16.33
CA LEU A 163 13.08 5.24 17.32
C LEU A 163 12.11 6.31 16.79
N LYS A 164 10.85 6.17 17.14
CA LYS A 164 9.78 7.13 16.88
C LYS A 164 9.38 7.81 18.19
N PRO A 165 9.03 9.09 18.23
CA PRO A 165 8.97 10.09 17.16
C PRO A 165 10.37 10.57 16.71
N PRO A 166 10.48 11.24 15.50
CA PRO A 166 9.37 11.57 14.59
C PRO A 166 8.86 10.36 13.83
N PHE A 167 7.57 10.37 13.49
CA PHE A 167 6.99 9.36 12.62
C PHE A 167 7.29 9.68 11.14
N PRO A 168 7.36 8.69 10.24
CA PRO A 168 7.57 8.94 8.81
C PRO A 168 6.58 9.92 8.19
N ALA A 169 5.33 9.95 8.68
CA ALA A 169 4.33 10.92 8.25
C ALA A 169 4.73 12.38 8.54
N GLU A 170 5.62 12.61 9.49
CA GLU A 170 6.17 13.93 9.86
C GLU A 170 7.53 14.16 9.20
N SER A 171 8.42 13.19 9.30
CA SER A 171 9.79 13.25 8.80
C SER A 171 10.29 11.86 8.39
N GLY A 172 10.12 11.52 7.12
CA GLY A 172 10.51 10.25 6.53
C GLY A 172 11.59 10.40 5.47
N TYR A 173 11.33 9.93 4.25
CA TYR A 173 12.30 9.92 3.15
C TYR A 173 12.82 11.32 2.83
N LEU A 174 14.14 11.48 2.86
CA LEU A 174 14.86 12.76 2.71
C LEU A 174 14.37 13.85 3.70
N GLY A 175 13.92 13.43 4.90
CA GLY A 175 13.40 14.35 5.92
C GLY A 175 12.04 14.95 5.58
N LYS A 176 11.33 14.44 4.57
CA LYS A 176 10.01 14.93 4.14
C LYS A 176 8.88 14.02 4.61
N PRO A 177 7.65 14.55 4.78
CA PRO A 177 6.50 13.74 5.13
C PRO A 177 6.33 12.57 4.17
N THR A 178 6.26 11.35 4.71
CA THR A 178 6.24 10.11 3.93
C THR A 178 5.15 9.19 4.44
N ASN A 179 4.26 8.78 3.54
CA ASN A 179 3.20 7.83 3.85
C ASN A 179 3.56 6.45 3.31
N VAL A 180 3.94 5.54 4.20
CA VAL A 180 4.33 4.17 3.85
C VAL A 180 3.14 3.24 4.00
N ASN A 181 2.77 2.49 2.96
CA ASN A 181 1.71 1.48 2.99
C ASN A 181 2.21 0.18 2.37
N ASN A 182 1.81 -0.95 2.97
CA ASN A 182 2.06 -2.29 2.41
C ASN A 182 1.21 -2.53 1.15
N VAL A 183 1.64 -3.44 0.28
CA VAL A 183 0.98 -3.78 -0.99
C VAL A 183 -0.47 -4.22 -0.80
N GLU A 184 -0.74 -5.19 0.07
CA GLU A 184 -2.10 -5.68 0.33
C GLU A 184 -3.00 -4.57 0.88
N THR A 185 -2.45 -3.67 1.70
CA THR A 185 -3.18 -2.48 2.17
C THR A 185 -3.62 -1.60 1.01
N LEU A 186 -2.70 -1.30 0.08
CA LEU A 186 -3.00 -0.49 -1.10
C LEU A 186 -4.02 -1.17 -2.02
N ALA A 187 -3.89 -2.48 -2.25
CA ALA A 187 -4.82 -3.24 -3.11
C ALA A 187 -6.29 -3.15 -2.65
N ASN A 188 -6.55 -2.91 -1.38
CA ASN A 188 -7.90 -2.71 -0.86
C ASN A 188 -8.50 -1.32 -1.18
N ILE A 189 -7.68 -0.31 -1.48
CA ILE A 189 -8.14 1.07 -1.67
C ILE A 189 -9.10 1.23 -2.85
N PRO A 190 -8.79 0.76 -4.08
CA PRO A 190 -9.70 0.90 -5.21
C PRO A 190 -11.04 0.20 -4.98
N ILE A 191 -11.02 -0.96 -4.32
CA ILE A 191 -12.23 -1.74 -4.01
C ILE A 191 -13.11 -0.99 -3.00
N ILE A 192 -12.52 -0.44 -1.93
CA ILE A 192 -13.23 0.36 -0.93
C ILE A 192 -13.89 1.58 -1.59
N LEU A 193 -13.18 2.29 -2.45
CA LEU A 193 -13.71 3.46 -3.14
C LEU A 193 -14.82 3.13 -4.13
N THR A 194 -14.76 1.96 -4.76
CA THR A 194 -15.75 1.50 -5.74
C THR A 194 -17.00 0.88 -5.08
N LYS A 195 -16.81 0.08 -4.02
CA LYS A 195 -17.90 -0.64 -3.34
C LYS A 195 -18.49 0.13 -2.17
N GLY A 196 -17.76 1.09 -1.64
CA GLY A 196 -18.14 1.89 -0.47
C GLY A 196 -17.48 1.43 0.84
N ALA A 197 -17.30 2.39 1.74
CA ALA A 197 -16.68 2.15 3.05
C ALA A 197 -17.50 1.16 3.89
N GLU A 198 -18.81 1.31 3.90
CA GLU A 198 -19.73 0.50 4.68
C GLU A 198 -19.75 -0.96 4.21
N TRP A 199 -19.63 -1.18 2.89
CA TRP A 199 -19.51 -2.53 2.34
C TRP A 199 -18.25 -3.23 2.88
N PHE A 200 -17.10 -2.56 2.86
CA PHE A 200 -15.86 -3.14 3.40
C PHE A 200 -15.95 -3.35 4.92
N ALA A 201 -16.53 -2.38 5.63
CA ALA A 201 -16.72 -2.44 7.08
C ALA A 201 -17.72 -3.53 7.52
N SER A 202 -18.58 -4.02 6.62
CA SER A 202 -19.52 -5.13 6.92
C SER A 202 -18.84 -6.50 6.94
N ILE A 203 -17.62 -6.61 6.41
CA ILE A 203 -16.83 -7.84 6.38
C ILE A 203 -15.89 -7.84 7.59
N GLY A 204 -15.70 -9.00 8.20
CA GLY A 204 -14.80 -9.16 9.34
C GLY A 204 -15.48 -8.97 10.69
N THR A 205 -14.72 -8.44 11.67
CA THR A 205 -15.21 -8.24 13.05
C THR A 205 -15.43 -6.75 13.34
N GLU A 206 -16.00 -6.46 14.51
CA GLU A 206 -16.20 -5.08 14.96
C GLU A 206 -14.89 -4.27 14.99
N ARG A 207 -13.78 -4.89 15.42
CA ARG A 207 -12.48 -4.22 15.59
C ARG A 207 -11.52 -4.38 14.40
N SER A 208 -11.76 -5.37 13.53
CA SER A 208 -10.91 -5.69 12.38
C SER A 208 -11.77 -5.91 11.16
N LYS A 209 -11.80 -4.93 10.28
CA LYS A 209 -12.67 -4.90 9.10
C LYS A 209 -11.99 -5.50 7.87
N GLY A 210 -12.82 -5.99 6.94
CA GLY A 210 -12.39 -6.51 5.65
C GLY A 210 -11.84 -7.93 5.75
N THR A 211 -11.00 -8.27 4.79
CA THR A 211 -10.35 -9.57 4.62
C THR A 211 -8.86 -9.52 4.93
N LYS A 212 -8.24 -10.68 5.02
CA LYS A 212 -6.79 -10.85 5.08
C LYS A 212 -6.37 -12.02 4.20
N VAL A 213 -5.33 -11.81 3.42
CA VAL A 213 -4.69 -12.85 2.63
C VAL A 213 -3.61 -13.54 3.47
N PHE A 214 -3.60 -14.87 3.46
CA PHE A 214 -2.56 -15.69 4.10
C PHE A 214 -1.86 -16.57 3.05
N ALA A 215 -0.53 -16.67 3.16
CA ALA A 215 0.25 -17.68 2.46
C ALA A 215 0.31 -18.93 3.32
N LEU A 216 -0.28 -20.01 2.83
CA LEU A 216 -0.25 -21.33 3.48
C LEU A 216 0.93 -22.12 2.95
N ALA A 217 1.84 -22.53 3.85
CA ALA A 217 3.01 -23.31 3.51
C ALA A 217 3.40 -24.23 4.67
N GLY A 218 4.19 -25.27 4.40
CA GLY A 218 4.69 -26.21 5.40
C GLY A 218 3.92 -27.52 5.43
N LYS A 219 3.67 -28.08 6.62
CA LYS A 219 3.03 -29.41 6.81
C LYS A 219 1.51 -29.31 6.80
N ILE A 220 0.96 -28.95 5.64
CA ILE A 220 -0.48 -28.85 5.37
C ILE A 220 -0.77 -29.54 4.05
N ASN A 221 -2.04 -29.87 3.77
CA ASN A 221 -2.46 -30.53 2.53
C ASN A 221 -2.57 -29.55 1.37
N ASN A 222 -3.11 -28.34 1.63
CA ASN A 222 -3.38 -27.34 0.61
C ASN A 222 -2.40 -26.17 0.77
N VAL A 223 -1.35 -26.14 -0.03
CA VAL A 223 -0.37 -25.04 -0.08
C VAL A 223 -0.85 -23.98 -1.08
N GLY A 224 -0.80 -22.72 -0.72
CA GLY A 224 -1.22 -21.62 -1.61
C GLY A 224 -1.61 -20.35 -0.86
N LEU A 225 -2.31 -19.46 -1.57
CA LEU A 225 -2.90 -18.26 -0.97
C LEU A 225 -4.38 -18.50 -0.67
N ILE A 226 -4.80 -18.02 0.48
CA ILE A 226 -6.21 -17.93 0.83
C ILE A 226 -6.57 -16.51 1.25
N GLU A 227 -7.75 -16.06 0.91
CA GLU A 227 -8.33 -14.82 1.42
C GLU A 227 -9.53 -15.16 2.31
N VAL A 228 -9.51 -14.69 3.54
CA VAL A 228 -10.55 -14.96 4.53
C VAL A 228 -11.02 -13.68 5.22
N PRO A 229 -12.27 -13.60 5.69
CA PRO A 229 -12.71 -12.49 6.52
C PRO A 229 -11.86 -12.37 7.79
N MET A 230 -11.60 -11.15 8.22
CA MET A 230 -10.97 -10.91 9.52
C MET A 230 -11.84 -11.52 10.63
N GLY A 231 -11.18 -12.26 11.54
CA GLY A 231 -11.88 -13.02 12.60
C GLY A 231 -11.96 -14.53 12.32
N THR A 232 -11.68 -15.00 11.11
CA THR A 232 -11.48 -16.43 10.84
C THR A 232 -10.35 -16.95 11.74
N THR A 233 -10.59 -18.08 12.39
CA THR A 233 -9.64 -18.63 13.35
C THR A 233 -8.46 -19.33 12.66
N LEU A 234 -7.31 -19.35 13.31
CA LEU A 234 -6.18 -20.14 12.82
C LEU A 234 -6.50 -21.63 12.71
N ARG A 235 -7.42 -22.14 13.55
CA ARG A 235 -7.88 -23.53 13.47
C ARG A 235 -8.59 -23.80 12.14
N GLU A 236 -9.52 -22.95 11.74
CA GLU A 236 -10.20 -23.04 10.44
C GLU A 236 -9.20 -22.95 9.29
N VAL A 237 -8.29 -21.96 9.34
CA VAL A 237 -7.27 -21.77 8.31
C VAL A 237 -6.36 -22.99 8.15
N ILE A 238 -5.93 -23.62 9.26
CA ILE A 238 -4.94 -24.72 9.24
C ILE A 238 -5.60 -26.06 8.99
N TYR A 239 -6.72 -26.36 9.64
CA TYR A 239 -7.31 -27.70 9.66
C TYR A 239 -8.50 -27.91 8.73
N GLU A 240 -9.18 -26.81 8.32
CA GLU A 240 -10.34 -26.94 7.42
C GLU A 240 -9.97 -26.51 5.99
N ILE A 241 -9.04 -25.56 5.83
CA ILE A 241 -8.59 -25.05 4.52
C ILE A 241 -7.25 -25.64 4.12
N GLY A 242 -6.24 -25.57 4.99
CA GLY A 242 -4.89 -26.08 4.78
C GLY A 242 -4.77 -27.57 5.00
#